data_aabfd04472de92a160ad5d812e3659ad
#
_entry.id   aabfd04472de92a160ad5d812e3659ad
#
_cell.length_a   1.000
_cell.length_b   1.000
_cell.length_c   1.000
_cell.angle_alpha   90.00
_cell.angle_beta   90.00
_cell.angle_gamma   90.00
#
_symmetry.space_group_name_H-M   'P 1'
#
loop_
_entity.id
_entity.type
_entity.pdbx_description
1 polymer ?
#
loop_
_entity_poly.entity_id
_entity_poly.type
_entity_poly.pdbx_seq_one_letter_code
_entity_poly.pdbx_strand_id
1 'polypeptide(L)'
;MLSNIAAIFKYGQADTLLPAKFNQLTESAKFSIPPSTRDLHFSLSLAFQTFSIALDQIGNKNVYPTIHITLAFIWCLARNGSDTIQRVETFVPWCNLAAFLNTMIRDVTNLSVIESEQFPISEGDRKQVPEDFCIRGQLWSQNYYPPDFFKQSLGDDERFIEVPSSNMSRAYRCIWLGV
;
A
#
# COMPACT_ATOMS: atom_id res chain seq x y z
N MET A 1 -9.88 3.94 -0.97
CA MET A 1 -9.04 2.73 -0.70
C MET A 1 -8.73 2.52 0.78
N LEU A 2 -8.22 3.49 1.51
CA LEU A 2 -7.88 3.34 2.94
C LEU A 2 -9.03 2.79 3.81
N SER A 3 -10.25 3.26 3.60
CA SER A 3 -11.43 2.73 4.32
C SER A 3 -11.67 1.24 4.06
N ASN A 4 -11.41 0.78 2.82
CA ASN A 4 -11.54 -0.63 2.47
C ASN A 4 -10.46 -1.47 3.16
N ILE A 5 -9.21 -0.96 3.22
CA ILE A 5 -8.12 -1.61 3.95
C ILE A 5 -8.43 -1.63 5.46
N ALA A 6 -8.93 -0.53 6.02
CA ALA A 6 -9.35 -0.48 7.42
C ALA A 6 -10.43 -1.52 7.74
N ALA A 7 -11.37 -1.75 6.82
CA ALA A 7 -12.40 -2.78 6.97
C ALA A 7 -11.81 -4.20 6.96
N ILE A 8 -10.76 -4.47 6.16
CA ILE A 8 -10.04 -5.75 6.18
C ILE A 8 -9.46 -6.03 7.57
N PHE A 9 -8.96 -4.97 8.24
CA PHE A 9 -8.45 -5.04 9.61
C PHE A 9 -9.53 -4.91 10.69
N LYS A 10 -10.82 -4.89 10.31
CA LYS A 10 -11.94 -4.61 11.25
C LYS A 10 -11.63 -3.43 12.17
N TYR A 11 -11.04 -2.38 11.62
CA TYR A 11 -10.65 -1.17 12.35
C TYR A 11 -9.78 -1.42 13.60
N GLY A 12 -8.93 -2.47 13.54
CA GLY A 12 -8.00 -2.79 14.62
C GLY A 12 -8.57 -3.65 15.74
N GLN A 13 -9.74 -4.26 15.55
CA GLN A 13 -10.27 -5.22 16.54
C GLN A 13 -9.34 -6.43 16.69
N ALA A 14 -9.03 -6.79 17.93
CA ALA A 14 -8.01 -7.79 18.27
C ALA A 14 -8.37 -9.22 17.84
N ASP A 15 -9.62 -9.50 17.54
CA ASP A 15 -10.14 -10.82 17.18
C ASP A 15 -9.94 -11.19 15.71
N THR A 16 -9.20 -10.38 14.94
CA THR A 16 -8.95 -10.62 13.53
C THR A 16 -7.56 -11.16 13.26
N LEU A 17 -7.44 -12.08 12.31
CA LEU A 17 -6.18 -12.76 11.98
C LEU A 17 -5.06 -11.81 11.51
N LEU A 18 -5.40 -10.78 10.73
CA LEU A 18 -4.42 -9.84 10.21
C LEU A 18 -3.85 -8.93 11.31
N PRO A 19 -4.66 -8.23 12.12
CA PRO A 19 -4.16 -7.45 13.23
C PRO A 19 -3.31 -8.24 14.23
N ALA A 20 -3.66 -9.49 14.53
CA ALA A 20 -2.90 -10.31 15.45
C ALA A 20 -1.47 -10.57 14.97
N LYS A 21 -1.24 -10.70 13.67
CA LYS A 21 0.10 -10.89 13.10
C LYS A 21 0.94 -9.61 13.08
N PHE A 22 0.32 -8.44 12.99
CA PHE A 22 1.01 -7.16 13.04
C PHE A 22 1.27 -6.67 14.48
N ASN A 23 0.45 -7.11 15.45
CA ASN A 23 0.62 -6.80 16.88
C ASN A 23 1.55 -7.79 17.56
N GLN A 24 2.78 -7.96 17.13
CA GLN A 24 3.79 -8.81 17.79
C GLN A 24 4.09 -8.43 19.24
N LEU A 25 3.46 -7.39 19.78
CA LEU A 25 3.66 -6.88 21.15
C LEU A 25 2.79 -7.55 22.21
N THR A 26 1.91 -8.48 21.87
CA THR A 26 1.08 -9.18 22.84
C THR A 26 1.26 -10.69 22.71
N GLU A 27 2.27 -11.22 23.40
CA GLU A 27 2.58 -12.67 23.52
C GLU A 27 1.50 -13.53 24.17
N SER A 28 0.31 -13.02 24.46
CA SER A 28 -0.66 -13.71 25.33
C SER A 28 -2.07 -13.90 24.80
N ALA A 29 -2.39 -13.54 23.59
CA ALA A 29 -3.74 -13.77 23.07
C ALA A 29 -3.85 -15.19 22.47
N LYS A 30 -4.20 -16.18 23.27
CA LYS A 30 -4.76 -17.43 22.78
C LYS A 30 -6.12 -17.13 22.16
N PHE A 31 -6.15 -16.97 20.86
CA PHE A 31 -7.40 -16.77 20.13
C PHE A 31 -8.18 -18.08 20.08
N SER A 32 -9.27 -18.14 20.83
CA SER A 32 -10.20 -19.27 20.86
C SER A 32 -11.42 -19.11 19.92
N ILE A 33 -11.52 -17.98 19.19
CA ILE A 33 -12.63 -17.72 18.27
C ILE A 33 -12.08 -17.70 16.83
N PRO A 34 -12.53 -18.60 15.94
CA PRO A 34 -12.16 -18.49 14.54
C PRO A 34 -12.70 -17.17 14.01
N PRO A 35 -11.86 -16.33 13.38
CA PRO A 35 -12.31 -15.06 12.81
C PRO A 35 -13.39 -15.36 11.77
N SER A 36 -14.40 -14.48 11.69
CA SER A 36 -15.43 -14.58 10.67
C SER A 36 -14.76 -14.48 9.27
N THR A 37 -14.54 -15.63 8.65
CA THR A 37 -13.96 -15.73 7.31
C THR A 37 -14.83 -15.02 6.28
N ARG A 38 -16.15 -14.94 6.55
CA ARG A 38 -17.13 -14.29 5.68
C ARG A 38 -16.91 -12.77 5.59
N ASP A 39 -16.72 -12.11 6.74
CA ASP A 39 -16.53 -10.64 6.77
C ASP A 39 -15.22 -10.25 6.11
N LEU A 40 -14.16 -11.04 6.36
CA LEU A 40 -12.87 -10.85 5.70
C LEU A 40 -12.99 -11.00 4.18
N HIS A 41 -13.69 -12.04 3.72
CA HIS A 41 -13.92 -12.28 2.30
C HIS A 41 -14.65 -11.11 1.63
N PHE A 42 -15.71 -10.58 2.25
CA PHE A 42 -16.42 -9.42 1.72
C PHE A 42 -15.55 -8.16 1.68
N SER A 43 -14.79 -7.90 2.73
CA SER A 43 -13.89 -6.75 2.80
C SER A 43 -12.79 -6.82 1.74
N LEU A 44 -12.19 -8.00 1.54
CA LEU A 44 -11.19 -8.24 0.50
C LEU A 44 -11.80 -8.09 -0.90
N SER A 45 -12.96 -8.71 -1.12
CA SER A 45 -13.66 -8.60 -2.40
C SER A 45 -13.96 -7.16 -2.77
N LEU A 46 -14.51 -6.36 -1.83
CA LEU A 46 -14.78 -4.94 -2.05
C LEU A 46 -13.50 -4.14 -2.33
N ALA A 47 -12.45 -4.37 -1.55
CA ALA A 47 -11.19 -3.66 -1.72
C ALA A 47 -10.57 -3.93 -3.09
N PHE A 48 -10.47 -5.20 -3.51
CA PHE A 48 -9.80 -5.55 -4.75
C PHE A 48 -10.67 -5.36 -6.00
N GLN A 49 -12.00 -5.38 -5.89
CA GLN A 49 -12.88 -4.92 -6.97
C GLN A 49 -12.72 -3.40 -7.19
N THR A 50 -12.67 -2.61 -6.10
CA THR A 50 -12.37 -1.17 -6.20
C THR A 50 -11.00 -0.93 -6.83
N PHE A 51 -10.01 -1.75 -6.47
CA PHE A 51 -8.67 -1.68 -7.05
C PHE A 51 -8.68 -2.01 -8.55
N SER A 52 -9.42 -3.04 -8.97
CA SER A 52 -9.57 -3.39 -10.39
C SER A 52 -10.12 -2.23 -11.21
N ILE A 53 -11.16 -1.55 -10.70
CA ILE A 53 -11.74 -0.36 -11.37
C ILE A 53 -10.70 0.75 -11.52
N ALA A 54 -9.82 0.94 -10.53
CA ALA A 54 -8.75 1.91 -10.63
C ALA A 54 -7.69 1.50 -11.66
N LEU A 55 -7.35 0.21 -11.75
CA LEU A 55 -6.41 -0.32 -12.73
C LEU A 55 -6.93 -0.22 -14.18
N ASP A 56 -8.24 -0.27 -14.38
CA ASP A 56 -8.85 -0.09 -15.70
C ASP A 56 -8.70 1.35 -16.24
N GLN A 57 -8.34 2.31 -15.39
CA GLN A 57 -8.09 3.72 -15.72
C GLN A 57 -6.67 3.95 -16.25
N ILE A 58 -6.26 3.20 -17.26
CA ILE A 58 -4.92 3.31 -17.86
C ILE A 58 -4.63 4.75 -18.33
N GLY A 59 -3.47 5.29 -17.92
CA GLY A 59 -3.04 6.65 -18.26
C GLY A 59 -3.64 7.76 -17.39
N ASN A 60 -4.60 7.45 -16.52
CA ASN A 60 -5.18 8.41 -15.59
C ASN A 60 -4.32 8.54 -14.33
N LYS A 61 -3.53 9.62 -14.24
CA LYS A 61 -2.64 9.86 -13.09
C LYS A 61 -3.38 10.09 -11.77
N ASN A 62 -4.67 10.43 -11.82
CA ASN A 62 -5.48 10.64 -10.60
C ASN A 62 -5.72 9.34 -9.80
N VAL A 63 -5.54 8.17 -10.41
CA VAL A 63 -5.66 6.89 -9.70
C VAL A 63 -4.34 6.43 -9.05
N TYR A 64 -3.21 7.06 -9.36
CA TYR A 64 -1.90 6.69 -8.83
C TYR A 64 -1.85 6.64 -7.30
N PRO A 65 -2.46 7.56 -6.53
CA PRO A 65 -2.50 7.43 -5.07
C PRO A 65 -3.18 6.14 -4.61
N THR A 66 -4.27 5.74 -5.27
CA THR A 66 -4.99 4.49 -4.96
C THR A 66 -4.13 3.27 -5.27
N ILE A 67 -3.43 3.28 -6.42
CA ILE A 67 -2.52 2.19 -6.82
C ILE A 67 -1.37 2.09 -5.81
N HIS A 68 -0.72 3.21 -5.47
CA HIS A 68 0.37 3.27 -4.50
C HIS A 68 -0.04 2.70 -3.13
N ILE A 69 -1.15 3.18 -2.56
CA ILE A 69 -1.64 2.71 -1.26
C ILE A 69 -1.91 1.20 -1.29
N THR A 70 -2.52 0.69 -2.37
CA THR A 70 -2.86 -0.74 -2.47
C THR A 70 -1.61 -1.60 -2.61
N LEU A 71 -0.65 -1.19 -3.43
CA LEU A 71 0.62 -1.88 -3.59
C LEU A 71 1.43 -1.88 -2.30
N ALA A 72 1.52 -0.74 -1.61
CA ALA A 72 2.17 -0.65 -0.30
C ALA A 72 1.52 -1.62 0.71
N PHE A 73 0.19 -1.72 0.71
CA PHE A 73 -0.54 -2.68 1.54
C PHE A 73 -0.19 -4.13 1.18
N ILE A 74 -0.22 -4.52 -0.09
CA ILE A 74 0.13 -5.88 -0.55
C ILE A 74 1.57 -6.21 -0.16
N TRP A 75 2.50 -5.30 -0.42
CA TRP A 75 3.91 -5.45 -0.07
C TRP A 75 4.12 -5.66 1.44
N CYS A 76 3.45 -4.87 2.28
CA CYS A 76 3.51 -5.04 3.73
C CYS A 76 2.94 -6.39 4.18
N LEU A 77 1.86 -6.88 3.54
CA LEU A 77 1.33 -8.21 3.82
C LEU A 77 2.34 -9.31 3.47
N ALA A 78 3.00 -9.21 2.31
CA ALA A 78 4.01 -10.17 1.88
C ALA A 78 5.20 -10.23 2.84
N ARG A 79 5.65 -9.09 3.35
CA ARG A 79 6.76 -9.02 4.33
C ARG A 79 6.39 -9.51 5.73
N ASN A 80 5.12 -9.56 6.08
CA ASN A 80 4.65 -10.06 7.39
C ASN A 80 4.39 -11.58 7.40
N GLY A 81 4.82 -12.28 6.37
CA GLY A 81 4.81 -13.74 6.30
C GLY A 81 3.91 -14.31 5.20
N SER A 82 4.29 -15.48 4.73
CA SER A 82 3.62 -16.17 3.61
C SER A 82 2.12 -16.40 3.87
N ASP A 83 1.74 -16.76 5.07
CA ASP A 83 0.33 -17.03 5.41
C ASP A 83 -0.58 -15.80 5.27
N THR A 84 -0.01 -14.59 5.41
CA THR A 84 -0.78 -13.35 5.34
C THR A 84 -1.11 -13.02 3.91
N ILE A 85 -0.14 -13.12 3.01
CA ILE A 85 -0.35 -12.85 1.59
C ILE A 85 -1.19 -13.93 0.92
N GLN A 86 -1.02 -15.22 1.27
CA GLN A 86 -1.80 -16.33 0.74
C GLN A 86 -3.33 -16.17 0.93
N ARG A 87 -3.75 -15.46 1.97
CA ARG A 87 -5.17 -15.18 2.22
C ARG A 87 -5.74 -14.10 1.30
N VAL A 88 -4.87 -13.30 0.71
CA VAL A 88 -5.23 -12.09 -0.04
C VAL A 88 -4.95 -12.26 -1.54
N GLU A 89 -3.93 -13.03 -1.90
CA GLU A 89 -3.42 -13.14 -3.27
C GLU A 89 -4.47 -13.52 -4.32
N THR A 90 -5.45 -14.35 -3.92
CA THR A 90 -6.53 -14.79 -4.83
C THR A 90 -7.51 -13.68 -5.20
N PHE A 91 -7.55 -12.60 -4.44
CA PHE A 91 -8.41 -11.44 -4.70
C PHE A 91 -7.71 -10.39 -5.56
N VAL A 92 -6.37 -10.40 -5.60
CA VAL A 92 -5.59 -9.38 -6.31
C VAL A 92 -5.74 -9.58 -7.83
N PRO A 93 -6.13 -8.54 -8.59
CA PRO A 93 -6.26 -8.62 -10.05
C PRO A 93 -4.88 -8.53 -10.72
N TRP A 94 -4.04 -9.55 -10.57
CA TRP A 94 -2.64 -9.57 -11.00
C TRP A 94 -2.44 -9.22 -12.47
N CYS A 95 -3.31 -9.72 -13.37
CA CYS A 95 -3.19 -9.43 -14.81
C CYS A 95 -3.40 -7.95 -15.11
N ASN A 96 -4.43 -7.34 -14.50
CA ASN A 96 -4.72 -5.91 -14.68
C ASN A 96 -3.60 -5.06 -14.07
N LEU A 97 -3.09 -5.47 -12.90
CA LEU A 97 -1.97 -4.81 -12.24
C LEU A 97 -0.71 -4.83 -13.12
N ALA A 98 -0.33 -5.98 -13.64
CA ALA A 98 0.82 -6.10 -14.54
C ALA A 98 0.66 -5.23 -15.78
N ALA A 99 -0.52 -5.24 -16.40
CA ALA A 99 -0.82 -4.40 -17.57
C ALA A 99 -0.69 -2.91 -17.22
N PHE A 100 -1.24 -2.48 -16.08
CA PHE A 100 -1.17 -1.09 -15.62
C PHE A 100 0.28 -0.66 -15.37
N LEU A 101 1.05 -1.44 -14.60
CA LEU A 101 2.46 -1.13 -14.29
C LEU A 101 3.34 -1.08 -15.56
N ASN A 102 3.10 -1.95 -16.54
CA ASN A 102 3.79 -1.92 -17.83
C ASN A 102 3.56 -0.62 -18.60
N THR A 103 2.41 0.04 -18.41
CA THR A 103 2.19 1.36 -19.00
C THR A 103 2.96 2.45 -18.26
N MET A 104 3.07 2.34 -16.92
CA MET A 104 3.79 3.31 -16.11
C MET A 104 5.30 3.28 -16.34
N ILE A 105 5.88 2.11 -16.62
CA ILE A 105 7.32 1.96 -16.90
C ILE A 105 7.78 2.86 -18.05
N ARG A 106 6.91 3.12 -19.02
CA ARG A 106 7.23 4.01 -20.17
C ARG A 106 7.48 5.45 -19.77
N ASP A 107 6.91 5.89 -18.66
CA ASP A 107 7.05 7.26 -18.15
C ASP A 107 8.26 7.42 -17.22
N VAL A 108 8.92 6.31 -16.84
CA VAL A 108 10.03 6.30 -15.90
C VAL A 108 11.35 6.26 -16.64
N THR A 109 12.21 7.25 -16.36
CA THR A 109 13.49 7.44 -17.07
C THR A 109 14.68 6.72 -16.41
N ASN A 110 14.60 6.44 -15.11
CA ASN A 110 15.71 5.82 -14.36
C ASN A 110 15.29 4.48 -13.75
N LEU A 111 15.57 3.39 -14.44
CA LEU A 111 15.25 2.04 -14.01
C LEU A 111 16.10 1.56 -12.83
N SER A 112 17.33 2.09 -12.66
CA SER A 112 18.22 1.67 -11.57
C SER A 112 17.64 1.96 -10.16
N VAL A 113 16.79 2.97 -10.06
CA VAL A 113 16.08 3.29 -8.80
C VAL A 113 15.04 2.21 -8.45
N ILE A 114 14.45 1.59 -9.47
CA ILE A 114 13.41 0.57 -9.30
C ILE A 114 14.04 -0.79 -8.97
N GLU A 115 15.20 -1.09 -9.54
CA GLU A 115 15.93 -2.33 -9.30
C GLU A 115 16.65 -2.36 -7.94
N SER A 116 16.71 -1.22 -7.27
CA SER A 116 17.31 -1.11 -5.94
C SER A 116 16.40 -1.70 -4.87
N GLU A 117 16.96 -2.42 -3.90
CA GLU A 117 16.22 -2.82 -2.69
C GLU A 117 15.86 -1.64 -1.78
N GLN A 118 16.44 -0.48 -2.02
CA GLN A 118 16.20 0.72 -1.22
C GLN A 118 14.89 1.37 -1.63
N PHE A 119 14.18 1.93 -0.64
CA PHE A 119 12.98 2.70 -0.87
C PHE A 119 13.24 3.82 -1.90
N PRO A 120 12.47 3.93 -2.99
CA PRO A 120 12.73 4.88 -4.06
C PRO A 120 12.46 6.31 -3.60
N ILE A 121 13.52 7.09 -3.50
CA ILE A 121 13.46 8.53 -3.23
C ILE A 121 14.02 9.22 -4.47
N SER A 122 13.20 10.00 -5.16
CA SER A 122 13.67 10.81 -6.29
C SER A 122 14.52 11.97 -5.79
N GLU A 123 15.70 12.18 -6.43
CA GLU A 123 16.56 13.33 -6.15
C GLU A 123 15.87 14.62 -6.63
N GLY A 124 15.80 15.61 -5.75
CA GLY A 124 15.28 16.96 -6.08
C GLY A 124 13.77 17.16 -5.93
N ASP A 125 13.00 16.10 -5.79
CA ASP A 125 11.54 16.18 -5.63
C ASP A 125 11.11 16.07 -4.17
N ARG A 126 9.84 16.42 -3.91
CA ARG A 126 9.23 16.13 -2.61
C ARG A 126 9.35 14.64 -2.32
N LYS A 127 10.07 14.30 -1.26
CA LYS A 127 10.20 12.92 -0.79
C LYS A 127 8.84 12.32 -0.39
N GLN A 128 7.92 13.18 0.07
CA GLN A 128 6.64 12.79 0.63
C GLN A 128 5.50 13.20 -0.31
N VAL A 129 4.56 12.32 -0.49
CA VAL A 129 3.30 12.56 -1.22
C VAL A 129 2.13 12.59 -0.23
N PRO A 130 0.99 13.22 -0.56
CA PRO A 130 -0.14 13.38 0.37
C PRO A 130 -0.61 12.08 1.02
N GLU A 131 -0.66 11.00 0.26
CA GLU A 131 -1.08 9.70 0.79
C GLU A 131 -0.11 9.10 1.83
N ASP A 132 1.17 9.49 1.84
CA ASP A 132 2.12 9.02 2.87
C ASP A 132 1.66 9.43 4.26
N PHE A 133 1.11 10.63 4.40
CA PHE A 133 0.56 11.12 5.67
C PHE A 133 -0.74 10.41 6.05
N CYS A 134 -1.50 9.92 5.06
CA CYS A 134 -2.73 9.17 5.28
C CYS A 134 -2.46 7.73 5.75
N ILE A 135 -1.39 7.10 5.25
CA ILE A 135 -1.03 5.71 5.63
C ILE A 135 -0.06 5.65 6.80
N ARG A 136 0.61 6.75 7.12
CA ARG A 136 1.50 6.86 8.29
C ARG A 136 0.75 6.49 9.57
N GLY A 137 1.30 5.56 10.33
CA GLY A 137 0.71 5.12 11.61
C GLY A 137 -0.41 4.08 11.46
N GLN A 138 -0.73 3.66 10.24
CA GLN A 138 -1.54 2.48 10.05
C GLN A 138 -0.79 1.24 10.53
N LEU A 139 -1.50 0.29 11.14
CA LEU A 139 -0.90 -0.92 11.72
C LEU A 139 -0.04 -1.68 10.71
N TRP A 140 -0.49 -1.79 9.48
CA TRP A 140 0.19 -2.53 8.41
C TRP A 140 1.38 -1.79 7.79
N SER A 141 1.47 -0.46 7.92
CA SER A 141 2.50 0.36 7.26
C SER A 141 3.75 0.63 8.10
N GLN A 142 3.88 0.02 9.28
CA GLN A 142 4.95 0.30 10.26
C GLN A 142 6.37 0.18 9.67
N ASN A 143 6.59 -0.79 8.77
CA ASN A 143 7.89 -1.07 8.16
C ASN A 143 7.98 -0.63 6.69
N TYR A 144 7.01 0.17 6.22
CA TYR A 144 6.98 0.60 4.82
C TYR A 144 7.99 1.70 4.53
N TYR A 145 8.10 2.67 5.42
CA TYR A 145 8.98 3.81 5.24
C TYR A 145 10.36 3.59 5.85
N PRO A 146 11.43 4.09 5.20
CA PRO A 146 12.75 4.05 5.80
C PRO A 146 12.81 4.91 7.07
N PRO A 147 13.79 4.65 7.96
CA PRO A 147 14.04 5.51 9.11
C PRO A 147 14.17 6.97 8.67
N ASP A 148 13.63 7.87 9.47
CA ASP A 148 13.76 9.32 9.25
C ASP A 148 13.00 9.91 8.04
N PHE A 149 12.24 9.10 7.31
CA PHE A 149 11.48 9.54 6.14
C PHE A 149 10.60 10.77 6.43
N PHE A 150 10.04 10.86 7.63
CA PHE A 150 9.18 11.96 8.07
C PHE A 150 9.88 13.01 8.95
N LYS A 151 11.21 12.95 9.17
CA LYS A 151 11.92 13.93 10.01
C LYS A 151 11.92 15.35 9.41
N GLN A 152 12.02 15.47 8.09
CA GLN A 152 11.81 16.72 7.39
C GLN A 152 10.34 16.89 7.10
N SER A 153 9.56 17.35 8.07
CA SER A 153 8.14 17.53 7.87
C SER A 153 7.85 18.81 7.11
N LEU A 154 7.08 18.66 6.04
CA LEU A 154 6.36 19.77 5.42
C LEU A 154 5.45 20.43 6.46
N GLY A 155 5.22 21.73 6.34
CA GLY A 155 4.22 22.42 7.13
C GLY A 155 2.84 21.73 7.02
N ASP A 156 2.01 21.88 8.05
CA ASP A 156 0.70 21.18 8.07
C ASP A 156 -0.13 21.49 6.82
N ASP A 157 -0.08 22.72 6.33
CA ASP A 157 -0.79 23.16 5.14
C ASP A 157 -0.19 22.58 3.84
N GLU A 158 1.11 22.27 3.82
CA GLU A 158 1.79 21.77 2.62
C GLU A 158 1.65 20.25 2.42
N ARG A 159 1.28 19.50 3.46
CA ARG A 159 1.20 18.03 3.42
C ARG A 159 0.18 17.51 2.42
N PHE A 160 -0.89 18.25 2.20
CA PHE A 160 -1.98 17.85 1.34
C PHE A 160 -2.00 18.57 -0.01
N ILE A 161 -1.00 19.43 -0.27
CA ILE A 161 -0.90 20.11 -1.57
C ILE A 161 -0.35 19.13 -2.60
N GLU A 162 -1.17 18.86 -3.61
CA GLU A 162 -0.78 18.08 -4.78
C GLU A 162 0.08 18.93 -5.70
N VAL A 163 1.30 18.46 -5.99
CA VAL A 163 2.19 19.09 -6.96
C VAL A 163 2.40 18.15 -8.16
N PRO A 164 2.58 18.67 -9.38
CA PRO A 164 2.76 17.81 -10.56
C PRO A 164 3.88 16.77 -10.44
N SER A 165 4.98 17.11 -9.74
CA SER A 165 6.11 16.22 -9.47
C SER A 165 5.75 15.01 -8.60
N SER A 166 4.69 15.08 -7.78
CA SER A 166 4.20 13.96 -6.98
C SER A 166 3.86 12.74 -7.83
N ASN A 167 3.44 12.93 -9.09
CA ASN A 167 3.11 11.83 -9.99
C ASN A 167 4.33 10.99 -10.36
N MET A 168 5.49 11.61 -10.51
CA MET A 168 6.75 10.88 -10.78
C MET A 168 7.17 10.06 -9.56
N SER A 169 7.17 10.65 -8.37
CA SER A 169 7.48 9.93 -7.13
C SER A 169 6.56 8.72 -6.93
N ARG A 170 5.26 8.87 -7.23
CA ARG A 170 4.29 7.76 -7.18
C ARG A 170 4.58 6.69 -8.22
N ALA A 171 4.89 7.09 -9.45
CA ALA A 171 5.21 6.14 -10.51
C ALA A 171 6.41 5.26 -10.12
N TYR A 172 7.50 5.86 -9.64
CA TYR A 172 8.65 5.11 -9.15
C TYR A 172 8.28 4.14 -8.03
N ARG A 173 7.49 4.58 -7.03
CA ARG A 173 7.07 3.73 -5.93
C ARG A 173 6.14 2.60 -6.37
N CYS A 174 5.18 2.89 -7.24
CA CYS A 174 4.27 1.86 -7.75
C CYS A 174 5.02 0.78 -8.51
N ILE A 175 5.97 1.15 -9.35
CA ILE A 175 6.75 0.19 -10.12
C ILE A 175 7.68 -0.60 -9.18
N TRP A 176 8.39 0.08 -8.26
CA TRP A 176 9.25 -0.56 -7.26
C TRP A 176 8.51 -1.58 -6.38
N LEU A 177 7.26 -1.28 -6.00
CA LEU A 177 6.41 -2.19 -5.22
C LEU A 177 5.87 -3.36 -6.05
N GLY A 178 5.87 -3.23 -7.38
CA GLY A 178 5.35 -4.25 -8.30
C GLY A 178 6.41 -5.18 -8.88
N VAL A 179 7.70 -4.94 -8.59
CA VAL A 179 8.84 -5.78 -8.97
C VAL A 179 9.25 -6.66 -7.81
#